data_468ed29b15f6e769d716bf6d18421919
#
_entry.id   468ed29b15f6e769d716bf6d18421919
#
_cell.length_a   1.000
_cell.length_b   1.000
_cell.length_c   1.000
_cell.angle_alpha   90.00
_cell.angle_beta   90.00
_cell.angle_gamma   90.00
#
_symmetry.space_group_name_H-M   'P 1'
#
loop_
_entity.id
_entity.type
_entity.pdbx_description
1 polymer ?
#
loop_
_entity_poly.entity_id
_entity_poly.type
_entity_poly.pdbx_seq_one_letter_code
_entity_poly.pdbx_strand_id
1 'polypeptide(L)'
;MSKCYLVVDCGTTNLRVTLLDENRQKLDTVKAEGGVRHTSIDGHNGRLRTMLRESMETVLSRNGYEMADVKKCVASGMITSALGLMEIPHVPGTAGAADLRAAMQQKVFEDIAPFPIAFIPGVRNFAGAVDLENFSGMDMMRGEEVEAIGLYKLLAPKGAAMFVLPGTHNKFVSMDEQGRILGCMTSISGELLDAVTHHTIIAEAVGHSFVNADEYDSEYAKAGARE
;
A
#
# COMPACT_ATOMS: atom_id res chain seq x y z
N MET A 1 -1.49 8.50 -31.29
CA MET A 1 -2.30 8.14 -30.11
C MET A 1 -1.57 8.64 -28.87
N SER A 2 -2.25 9.32 -27.98
CA SER A 2 -1.66 9.78 -26.72
C SER A 2 -1.34 8.58 -25.85
N LYS A 3 -0.18 8.59 -25.19
CA LYS A 3 0.26 7.51 -24.32
C LYS A 3 -0.18 7.76 -22.89
N CYS A 4 -0.49 6.69 -22.17
CA CYS A 4 -0.92 6.75 -20.76
C CYS A 4 -0.06 5.86 -19.87
N TYR A 5 -0.28 6.00 -18.56
CA TYR A 5 0.38 5.20 -17.53
C TYR A 5 -0.67 4.59 -16.61
N LEU A 6 -0.42 3.38 -16.14
CA LEU A 6 -1.23 2.73 -15.11
C LEU A 6 -0.43 2.61 -13.81
N VAL A 7 -1.09 2.96 -12.71
CA VAL A 7 -0.58 2.76 -11.34
C VAL A 7 -1.54 1.84 -10.60
N VAL A 8 -1.01 0.73 -10.11
CA VAL A 8 -1.75 -0.28 -9.38
C VAL A 8 -1.33 -0.24 -7.91
N ASP A 9 -2.29 -0.04 -7.04
CA ASP A 9 -2.16 -0.21 -5.60
C ASP A 9 -3.06 -1.38 -5.19
N CYS A 10 -2.45 -2.43 -4.66
CA CYS A 10 -3.16 -3.63 -4.24
C CYS A 10 -2.85 -3.95 -2.77
N GLY A 11 -3.81 -3.68 -1.93
CA GLY A 11 -3.78 -4.05 -0.52
C GLY A 11 -4.36 -5.44 -0.24
N THR A 12 -4.62 -5.72 1.02
CA THR A 12 -5.24 -6.98 1.46
C THR A 12 -6.69 -7.08 0.98
N THR A 13 -7.47 -6.00 1.09
CA THR A 13 -8.91 -5.97 0.86
C THR A 13 -9.35 -5.12 -0.32
N ASN A 14 -8.45 -4.35 -0.91
CA ASN A 14 -8.78 -3.43 -1.99
C ASN A 14 -7.72 -3.47 -3.09
N LEU A 15 -8.18 -3.29 -4.32
CA LEU A 15 -7.36 -3.04 -5.50
C LEU A 15 -7.76 -1.68 -6.08
N ARG A 16 -6.76 -0.85 -6.41
CA ARG A 16 -6.96 0.42 -7.12
C ARG A 16 -6.11 0.44 -8.37
N VAL A 17 -6.73 0.79 -9.48
CA VAL A 17 -6.02 1.02 -10.75
C VAL A 17 -6.28 2.46 -11.16
N THR A 18 -5.22 3.25 -11.17
CA THR A 18 -5.26 4.67 -11.51
C THR A 18 -4.65 4.89 -12.88
N LEU A 19 -5.38 5.61 -13.73
CA LEU A 19 -4.94 6.04 -15.05
C LEU A 19 -4.34 7.44 -14.95
N LEU A 20 -3.15 7.61 -15.53
CA LEU A 20 -2.50 8.91 -15.70
C LEU A 20 -2.29 9.18 -17.18
N ASP A 21 -2.39 10.45 -17.58
CA ASP A 21 -2.06 10.91 -18.93
C ASP A 21 -0.55 10.91 -19.21
N GLU A 22 -0.15 11.37 -20.38
CA GLU A 22 1.25 11.48 -20.79
C GLU A 22 2.07 12.46 -19.90
N ASN A 23 1.40 13.44 -19.27
CA ASN A 23 1.98 14.41 -18.33
C ASN A 23 1.98 13.90 -16.90
N ARG A 24 1.51 12.65 -16.66
CA ARG A 24 1.34 12.01 -15.37
C ARG A 24 0.29 12.68 -14.50
N GLN A 25 -0.67 13.37 -15.09
CA GLN A 25 -1.84 13.88 -14.39
C GLN A 25 -2.88 12.76 -14.26
N LYS A 26 -3.48 12.67 -13.08
CA LYS A 26 -4.50 11.66 -12.82
C LYS A 26 -5.76 11.98 -13.64
N LEU A 27 -6.21 10.99 -14.41
CA LEU A 27 -7.45 11.04 -15.17
C LEU A 27 -8.61 10.35 -14.42
N ASP A 28 -8.42 9.10 -14.01
CA ASP A 28 -9.46 8.27 -13.41
C ASP A 28 -8.87 7.23 -12.46
N THR A 29 -9.71 6.64 -11.62
CA THR A 29 -9.35 5.51 -10.76
C THR A 29 -10.51 4.53 -10.66
N VAL A 30 -10.25 3.28 -10.94
CA VAL A 30 -11.15 2.15 -10.64
C VAL A 30 -10.72 1.54 -9.31
N LYS A 31 -11.69 1.32 -8.43
CA LYS A 31 -11.52 0.59 -7.16
C LYS A 31 -12.32 -0.70 -7.25
N ALA A 32 -11.70 -1.79 -6.82
CA ALA A 32 -12.34 -3.09 -6.69
C ALA A 32 -12.10 -3.64 -5.28
N GLU A 33 -13.12 -4.26 -4.71
CA GLU A 33 -13.02 -4.92 -3.41
C GLU A 33 -12.39 -6.31 -3.57
N GLY A 34 -11.48 -6.66 -2.66
CA GLY A 34 -10.98 -8.02 -2.55
C GLY A 34 -9.48 -8.23 -2.63
N GLY A 35 -8.63 -7.30 -2.99
CA GLY A 35 -7.16 -7.40 -2.94
C GLY A 35 -6.57 -8.82 -2.91
N VAL A 36 -5.48 -9.04 -2.18
CA VAL A 36 -4.87 -10.39 -2.03
C VAL A 36 -5.63 -11.31 -1.07
N ARG A 37 -6.64 -10.82 -0.35
CA ARG A 37 -7.47 -11.64 0.54
C ARG A 37 -8.11 -12.82 -0.20
N HIS A 38 -8.51 -12.61 -1.46
CA HIS A 38 -9.06 -13.69 -2.28
C HIS A 38 -8.05 -14.81 -2.52
N THR A 39 -6.78 -14.49 -2.72
CA THR A 39 -5.73 -15.51 -2.88
C THR A 39 -5.58 -16.36 -1.61
N SER A 40 -5.66 -15.73 -0.43
CA SER A 40 -5.60 -16.45 0.85
C SER A 40 -6.79 -17.40 1.05
N ILE A 41 -7.96 -17.03 0.57
CA ILE A 41 -9.19 -17.84 0.68
C ILE A 41 -9.20 -18.99 -0.35
N ASP A 42 -8.85 -18.67 -1.59
CA ASP A 42 -8.96 -19.58 -2.73
C ASP A 42 -7.75 -20.51 -2.87
N GLY A 43 -6.63 -20.20 -2.21
CA GLY A 43 -5.35 -20.90 -2.37
C GLY A 43 -4.65 -20.63 -3.71
N HIS A 44 -5.18 -19.72 -4.55
CA HIS A 44 -4.60 -19.30 -5.82
C HIS A 44 -5.02 -17.86 -6.17
N ASN A 45 -4.24 -17.20 -7.01
CA ASN A 45 -4.45 -15.78 -7.36
C ASN A 45 -5.34 -15.53 -8.59
N GLY A 46 -6.13 -16.50 -9.01
CA GLY A 46 -6.97 -16.40 -10.21
C GLY A 46 -7.94 -15.23 -10.19
N ARG A 47 -8.66 -15.04 -9.06
CA ARG A 47 -9.57 -13.89 -8.91
C ARG A 47 -8.84 -12.55 -8.93
N LEU A 48 -7.67 -12.45 -8.29
CA LEU A 48 -6.85 -11.24 -8.30
C LEU A 48 -6.44 -10.88 -9.74
N ARG A 49 -6.05 -11.88 -10.54
CA ARG A 49 -5.66 -11.70 -11.94
C ARG A 49 -6.83 -11.17 -12.78
N THR A 50 -8.01 -11.80 -12.66
CA THR A 50 -9.22 -11.36 -13.35
C THR A 50 -9.61 -9.94 -12.95
N MET A 51 -9.65 -9.66 -11.64
CA MET A 51 -10.01 -8.35 -11.10
C MET A 51 -9.06 -7.25 -11.57
N LEU A 52 -7.75 -7.52 -11.63
CA LEU A 52 -6.76 -6.57 -12.10
C LEU A 52 -6.95 -6.27 -13.59
N ARG A 53 -7.13 -7.31 -14.43
CA ARG A 53 -7.42 -7.13 -15.86
C ARG A 53 -8.67 -6.29 -16.08
N GLU A 54 -9.78 -6.67 -15.48
CA GLU A 54 -11.05 -5.96 -15.62
C GLU A 54 -10.99 -4.51 -15.15
N SER A 55 -10.23 -4.25 -14.07
CA SER A 55 -10.02 -2.88 -13.59
C SER A 55 -9.18 -2.04 -14.56
N MET A 56 -8.15 -2.64 -15.18
CA MET A 56 -7.35 -1.98 -16.23
C MET A 56 -8.20 -1.67 -17.46
N GLU A 57 -8.93 -2.66 -17.98
CA GLU A 57 -9.83 -2.50 -19.12
C GLU A 57 -10.88 -1.43 -18.87
N THR A 58 -11.47 -1.43 -17.69
CA THR A 58 -12.50 -0.47 -17.29
C THR A 58 -11.96 0.96 -17.24
N VAL A 59 -10.81 1.19 -16.58
CA VAL A 59 -10.27 2.54 -16.45
C VAL A 59 -9.78 3.09 -17.80
N LEU A 60 -9.25 2.23 -18.66
CA LEU A 60 -8.81 2.62 -20.00
C LEU A 60 -10.01 2.96 -20.89
N SER A 61 -11.01 2.07 -20.99
CA SER A 61 -12.17 2.26 -21.85
C SER A 61 -13.00 3.49 -21.48
N ARG A 62 -13.18 3.77 -20.19
CA ARG A 62 -13.89 4.98 -19.72
C ARG A 62 -13.24 6.28 -20.19
N ASN A 63 -11.94 6.25 -20.47
CA ASN A 63 -11.17 7.42 -20.85
C ASN A 63 -10.72 7.40 -22.33
N GLY A 64 -11.24 6.47 -23.14
CA GLY A 64 -10.93 6.38 -24.58
C GLY A 64 -9.52 5.88 -24.90
N TYR A 65 -8.91 5.12 -23.96
CA TYR A 65 -7.62 4.44 -24.15
C TYR A 65 -7.82 2.94 -24.35
N GLU A 66 -6.82 2.32 -24.96
CA GLU A 66 -6.70 0.87 -25.11
C GLU A 66 -5.43 0.35 -24.41
N MET A 67 -5.32 -0.97 -24.22
CA MET A 67 -4.11 -1.60 -23.67
C MET A 67 -2.84 -1.23 -24.45
N ALA A 68 -2.93 -1.03 -25.77
CA ALA A 68 -1.82 -0.64 -26.64
C ALA A 68 -1.30 0.79 -26.39
N ASP A 69 -2.09 1.64 -25.72
CA ASP A 69 -1.71 3.01 -25.37
C ASP A 69 -0.90 3.09 -24.08
N VAL A 70 -0.88 2.02 -23.30
CA VAL A 70 -0.17 1.98 -22.01
C VAL A 70 1.34 1.96 -22.25
N LYS A 71 2.01 3.04 -21.89
CA LYS A 71 3.46 3.17 -21.95
C LYS A 71 4.18 2.42 -20.83
N LYS A 72 3.58 2.42 -19.63
CA LYS A 72 4.13 1.75 -18.46
C LYS A 72 3.02 1.46 -17.44
N CYS A 73 3.10 0.30 -16.83
CA CYS A 73 2.29 -0.08 -15.68
C CYS A 73 3.21 -0.34 -14.48
N VAL A 74 2.88 0.23 -13.32
CA VAL A 74 3.63 0.07 -12.07
C VAL A 74 2.68 -0.44 -11.00
N ALA A 75 3.11 -1.42 -10.23
CA ALA A 75 2.30 -2.02 -9.17
C ALA A 75 3.06 -2.04 -7.84
N SER A 76 2.37 -1.70 -6.75
CA SER A 76 2.87 -1.70 -5.37
C SER A 76 1.88 -2.34 -4.41
N GLY A 77 2.31 -2.56 -3.19
CA GLY A 77 1.50 -3.15 -2.13
C GLY A 77 1.55 -4.68 -2.11
N MET A 78 0.55 -5.29 -1.54
CA MET A 78 0.49 -6.75 -1.32
C MET A 78 0.54 -7.60 -2.59
N ILE A 79 0.38 -7.00 -3.76
CA ILE A 79 0.56 -7.66 -5.06
C ILE A 79 1.99 -8.21 -5.24
N THR A 80 2.95 -7.69 -4.48
CA THR A 80 4.36 -8.10 -4.48
C THR A 80 4.72 -9.05 -3.32
N SER A 81 3.72 -9.65 -2.67
CA SER A 81 3.87 -10.68 -1.65
C SER A 81 3.63 -12.08 -2.21
N ALA A 82 3.86 -13.11 -1.39
CA ALA A 82 3.53 -14.50 -1.72
C ALA A 82 2.05 -14.72 -2.08
N LEU A 83 1.15 -13.88 -1.55
CA LEU A 83 -0.29 -13.90 -1.87
C LEU A 83 -0.64 -13.08 -3.13
N GLY A 84 0.32 -12.33 -3.68
CA GLY A 84 0.14 -11.48 -4.85
C GLY A 84 0.37 -12.20 -6.18
N LEU A 85 0.84 -11.43 -7.15
CA LEU A 85 1.20 -11.94 -8.49
C LEU A 85 2.67 -12.34 -8.59
N MET A 86 3.54 -11.69 -7.81
CA MET A 86 4.98 -11.88 -7.89
C MET A 86 5.62 -11.52 -6.55
N GLU A 87 6.10 -12.52 -5.85
CA GLU A 87 6.82 -12.29 -4.60
C GLU A 87 8.18 -11.64 -4.86
N ILE A 88 8.42 -10.48 -4.20
CA ILE A 88 9.68 -9.76 -4.28
C ILE A 88 10.20 -9.54 -2.85
N PRO A 89 11.47 -9.87 -2.57
CA PRO A 89 12.09 -9.60 -1.28
C PRO A 89 12.04 -8.09 -0.93
N HIS A 90 11.88 -7.79 0.35
CA HIS A 90 11.94 -6.41 0.83
C HIS A 90 13.35 -5.84 0.68
N VAL A 91 13.42 -4.57 0.29
CA VAL A 91 14.66 -3.79 0.35
C VAL A 91 14.93 -3.45 1.82
N PRO A 92 16.16 -3.66 2.34
CA PRO A 92 16.48 -3.22 3.69
C PRO A 92 16.57 -1.70 3.79
N GLY A 93 16.09 -1.11 4.89
CA GLY A 93 16.40 0.29 5.21
C GLY A 93 17.93 0.48 5.43
N THR A 94 18.51 1.59 5.12
CA THR A 94 17.94 2.85 4.64
C THR A 94 17.69 2.80 3.13
N ALA A 95 16.47 3.07 2.69
CA ALA A 95 16.07 2.91 1.29
C ALA A 95 15.30 4.14 0.77
N GLY A 96 15.69 4.62 -0.40
CA GLY A 96 15.01 5.70 -1.11
C GLY A 96 14.40 5.27 -2.44
N ALA A 97 13.87 6.22 -3.20
CA ALA A 97 13.28 5.95 -4.51
C ALA A 97 14.23 5.27 -5.50
N ALA A 98 15.53 5.57 -5.41
CA ALA A 98 16.55 4.96 -6.28
C ALA A 98 16.74 3.47 -5.96
N ASP A 99 16.75 3.12 -4.67
CA ASP A 99 16.94 1.76 -4.20
C ASP A 99 15.73 0.89 -4.56
N LEU A 100 14.51 1.42 -4.33
CA LEU A 100 13.28 0.74 -4.76
C LEU A 100 13.27 0.52 -6.28
N ARG A 101 13.64 1.55 -7.05
CA ARG A 101 13.70 1.47 -8.50
C ARG A 101 14.70 0.42 -8.98
N ALA A 102 15.86 0.32 -8.35
CA ALA A 102 16.89 -0.66 -8.69
C ALA A 102 16.44 -2.10 -8.39
N ALA A 103 15.62 -2.29 -7.35
CA ALA A 103 15.11 -3.58 -6.92
C ALA A 103 13.77 -3.96 -7.58
N MET A 104 13.16 -3.07 -8.40
CA MET A 104 11.94 -3.40 -9.14
C MET A 104 12.15 -4.57 -10.08
N GLN A 105 11.15 -5.41 -10.17
CA GLN A 105 11.10 -6.52 -11.13
C GLN A 105 9.96 -6.31 -12.11
N GLN A 106 10.11 -6.83 -13.32
CA GLN A 106 9.10 -6.70 -14.36
C GLN A 106 8.70 -8.07 -14.89
N LYS A 107 7.41 -8.26 -15.14
CA LYS A 107 6.89 -9.50 -15.72
C LYS A 107 5.66 -9.22 -16.57
N VAL A 108 5.53 -9.92 -17.70
CA VAL A 108 4.31 -9.98 -18.49
C VAL A 108 3.45 -11.13 -17.96
N PHE A 109 2.18 -10.84 -17.78
CA PHE A 109 1.13 -11.81 -17.49
C PHE A 109 0.11 -11.71 -18.61
N GLU A 110 0.24 -12.57 -19.62
CA GLU A 110 -0.53 -12.51 -20.87
C GLU A 110 -2.05 -12.54 -20.65
N ASP A 111 -2.48 -13.18 -19.57
CA ASP A 111 -3.89 -13.23 -19.15
C ASP A 111 -4.38 -11.94 -18.43
N ILE A 112 -3.48 -10.99 -18.14
CA ILE A 112 -3.79 -9.69 -17.54
C ILE A 112 -3.59 -8.57 -18.54
N ALA A 113 -2.38 -8.46 -19.13
CA ALA A 113 -2.02 -7.39 -20.03
C ALA A 113 -0.89 -7.79 -20.99
N PRO A 114 -0.86 -7.24 -22.23
CA PRO A 114 0.16 -7.57 -23.23
C PRO A 114 1.50 -6.83 -23.01
N PHE A 115 1.63 -6.09 -21.91
CA PHE A 115 2.84 -5.32 -21.55
C PHE A 115 3.37 -5.74 -20.18
N PRO A 116 4.65 -5.48 -19.89
CA PRO A 116 5.22 -5.79 -18.58
C PRO A 116 4.64 -4.88 -17.48
N ILE A 117 4.28 -5.50 -16.37
CA ILE A 117 3.97 -4.81 -15.12
C ILE A 117 5.25 -4.72 -14.30
N ALA A 118 5.60 -3.51 -13.86
CA ALA A 118 6.76 -3.25 -13.02
C ALA A 118 6.34 -3.24 -11.54
N PHE A 119 6.87 -4.16 -10.76
CA PHE A 119 6.52 -4.37 -9.37
C PHE A 119 7.53 -3.69 -8.45
N ILE A 120 7.04 -2.86 -7.54
CA ILE A 120 7.85 -2.15 -6.53
C ILE A 120 7.95 -3.03 -5.28
N PRO A 121 9.16 -3.33 -4.77
CA PRO A 121 9.34 -4.08 -3.54
C PRO A 121 8.91 -3.28 -2.31
N GLY A 122 8.55 -3.99 -1.23
CA GLY A 122 8.40 -3.39 0.09
C GLY A 122 9.75 -3.04 0.73
N VAL A 123 9.71 -2.40 1.91
CA VAL A 123 10.88 -2.06 2.72
C VAL A 123 10.80 -2.75 4.08
N ARG A 124 11.94 -3.18 4.62
CA ARG A 124 12.11 -3.69 5.99
C ARG A 124 13.14 -2.87 6.75
N ASN A 125 13.05 -2.83 8.08
CA ASN A 125 13.84 -1.93 8.91
C ASN A 125 15.35 -2.09 8.78
N PHE A 126 15.88 -3.32 8.66
CA PHE A 126 17.34 -3.54 8.57
C PHE A 126 17.69 -4.74 7.69
N ALA A 127 18.95 -4.79 7.30
CA ALA A 127 19.55 -5.94 6.61
C ALA A 127 19.97 -7.02 7.63
N GLY A 128 20.07 -8.25 7.16
CA GLY A 128 20.56 -9.36 7.97
C GLY A 128 19.46 -10.25 8.53
N ALA A 129 19.87 -11.24 9.30
CA ALA A 129 18.98 -12.17 9.95
C ALA A 129 18.34 -11.54 11.19
N VAL A 130 17.11 -11.94 11.48
CA VAL A 130 16.41 -11.58 12.71
C VAL A 130 16.71 -12.64 13.76
N ASP A 131 17.13 -12.21 14.94
CA ASP A 131 17.42 -13.03 16.11
C ASP A 131 16.78 -12.44 17.38
N LEU A 132 17.02 -13.09 18.53
CA LEU A 132 16.43 -12.69 19.80
C LEU A 132 16.93 -11.33 20.33
N GLU A 133 18.04 -10.84 19.83
CA GLU A 133 18.60 -9.55 20.26
C GLU A 133 18.03 -8.38 19.46
N ASN A 134 17.66 -8.61 18.21
CA ASN A 134 17.24 -7.53 17.30
C ASN A 134 15.78 -7.61 16.85
N PHE A 135 15.04 -8.68 17.16
CA PHE A 135 13.68 -8.89 16.66
C PHE A 135 12.70 -7.75 17.01
N SER A 136 12.88 -7.11 18.15
CA SER A 136 12.05 -6.00 18.60
C SER A 136 12.13 -4.75 17.70
N GLY A 137 13.24 -4.59 16.98
CA GLY A 137 13.44 -3.52 15.99
C GLY A 137 12.98 -3.89 14.58
N MET A 138 12.57 -5.16 14.37
CA MET A 138 12.16 -5.62 13.05
C MET A 138 10.73 -5.21 12.75
N ASP A 139 10.57 -4.52 11.65
CA ASP A 139 9.27 -4.25 11.03
C ASP A 139 9.43 -4.19 9.51
N MET A 140 8.33 -4.24 8.80
CA MET A 140 8.30 -4.18 7.34
C MET A 140 7.03 -3.51 6.84
N MET A 141 7.08 -2.96 5.64
CA MET A 141 5.94 -2.37 4.97
C MET A 141 5.90 -2.81 3.51
N ARG A 142 4.70 -2.79 2.94
CA ARG A 142 4.49 -3.19 1.56
C ARG A 142 3.32 -2.42 0.97
N GLY A 143 3.66 -1.28 0.34
CA GLY A 143 2.77 -0.26 -0.19
C GLY A 143 3.05 1.11 0.42
N GLU A 144 3.19 1.18 1.74
CA GLU A 144 3.40 2.42 2.48
C GLU A 144 4.76 3.09 2.17
N GLU A 145 5.76 2.33 1.71
CA GLU A 145 7.04 2.88 1.23
C GLU A 145 6.87 3.82 0.03
N VAL A 146 5.95 3.47 -0.87
CA VAL A 146 5.65 4.31 -2.05
C VAL A 146 4.92 5.56 -1.63
N GLU A 147 3.98 5.44 -0.70
CA GLU A 147 3.22 6.54 -0.12
C GLU A 147 4.14 7.50 0.63
N ALA A 148 4.99 7.01 1.54
CA ALA A 148 5.92 7.81 2.32
C ALA A 148 6.91 8.60 1.43
N ILE A 149 7.52 7.95 0.43
CA ILE A 149 8.42 8.62 -0.52
C ILE A 149 7.65 9.65 -1.36
N GLY A 150 6.42 9.32 -1.76
CA GLY A 150 5.54 10.24 -2.49
C GLY A 150 5.20 11.47 -1.67
N LEU A 151 4.80 11.30 -0.41
CA LEU A 151 4.48 12.38 0.53
C LEU A 151 5.72 13.25 0.81
N TYR A 152 6.89 12.64 1.02
CA TYR A 152 8.13 13.40 1.24
C TYR A 152 8.43 14.32 0.06
N LYS A 153 8.28 13.82 -1.18
CA LYS A 153 8.47 14.64 -2.40
C LYS A 153 7.43 15.73 -2.56
N LEU A 154 6.18 15.43 -2.24
CA LEU A 154 5.06 16.37 -2.41
C LEU A 154 5.12 17.49 -1.38
N LEU A 155 5.39 17.17 -0.12
CA LEU A 155 5.39 18.11 1.00
C LEU A 155 6.73 18.86 1.14
N ALA A 156 7.80 18.31 0.57
CA ALA A 156 9.16 18.87 0.58
C ALA A 156 9.58 19.39 1.98
N PRO A 157 9.55 18.55 3.04
CA PRO A 157 9.92 19.00 4.38
C PRO A 157 11.37 19.49 4.42
N LYS A 158 11.67 20.43 5.33
CA LYS A 158 13.01 21.05 5.46
C LYS A 158 14.02 20.18 6.22
N GLY A 159 13.79 18.89 6.36
CA GLY A 159 14.69 18.00 7.10
C GLY A 159 14.10 16.60 7.21
N ALA A 160 14.58 15.85 8.19
CA ALA A 160 14.01 14.55 8.52
C ALA A 160 12.53 14.67 8.86
N ALA A 161 11.75 13.64 8.53
CA ALA A 161 10.31 13.63 8.73
C ALA A 161 9.83 12.28 9.25
N MET A 162 8.72 12.29 9.96
CA MET A 162 7.96 11.08 10.29
C MET A 162 6.58 11.20 9.68
N PHE A 163 6.19 10.22 8.89
CA PHE A 163 4.83 10.11 8.38
C PHE A 163 4.05 9.09 9.21
N VAL A 164 2.85 9.49 9.61
CA VAL A 164 1.88 8.60 10.25
C VAL A 164 0.84 8.27 9.20
N LEU A 165 0.76 7.01 8.81
CA LEU A 165 -0.18 6.49 7.82
C LEU A 165 -1.25 5.66 8.54
N PRO A 166 -2.41 6.27 8.83
CA PRO A 166 -3.48 5.61 9.57
C PRO A 166 -4.14 4.51 8.73
N GLY A 167 -4.52 3.42 9.39
CA GLY A 167 -5.22 2.30 8.78
C GLY A 167 -5.59 1.25 9.82
N THR A 168 -5.97 0.06 9.38
CA THR A 168 -6.12 -1.11 10.25
C THR A 168 -4.82 -1.37 11.01
N HIS A 169 -3.70 -1.30 10.29
CA HIS A 169 -2.35 -1.26 10.83
C HIS A 169 -1.78 0.15 10.58
N ASN A 170 -1.63 0.93 11.63
CA ASN A 170 -1.04 2.26 11.53
C ASN A 170 0.47 2.14 11.33
N LYS A 171 1.03 2.80 10.32
CA LYS A 171 2.46 2.85 10.06
C LYS A 171 3.05 4.19 10.45
N PHE A 172 4.14 4.14 11.20
CA PHE A 172 4.98 5.29 11.51
C PHE A 172 6.26 5.13 10.70
N VAL A 173 6.46 5.96 9.68
CA VAL A 173 7.57 5.83 8.74
C VAL A 173 8.54 6.98 8.98
N SER A 174 9.75 6.65 9.45
CA SER A 174 10.83 7.62 9.65
C SER A 174 11.64 7.80 8.38
N MET A 175 11.89 9.05 8.00
CA MET A 175 12.63 9.43 6.81
C MET A 175 13.76 10.40 7.14
N ASP A 176 14.89 10.25 6.46
CA ASP A 176 16.01 11.18 6.57
C ASP A 176 15.82 12.45 5.73
N GLU A 177 16.78 13.37 5.83
CA GLU A 177 16.78 14.65 5.09
C GLU A 177 16.88 14.49 3.57
N GLN A 178 17.27 13.32 3.08
CA GLN A 178 17.34 12.98 1.66
C GLN A 178 16.07 12.30 1.15
N GLY A 179 15.07 12.10 2.01
CA GLY A 179 13.83 11.42 1.67
C GLY A 179 13.99 9.90 1.53
N ARG A 180 14.95 9.29 2.26
CA ARG A 180 15.12 7.86 2.35
C ARG A 180 14.44 7.35 3.62
N ILE A 181 13.81 6.22 3.53
CA ILE A 181 13.18 5.53 4.65
C ILE A 181 14.26 4.95 5.55
N LEU A 182 14.31 5.39 6.79
CA LEU A 182 15.20 4.86 7.83
C LEU A 182 14.63 3.57 8.43
N GLY A 183 13.33 3.49 8.56
CA GLY A 183 12.59 2.37 9.10
C GLY A 183 11.13 2.71 9.34
N CYS A 184 10.38 1.73 9.83
CA CYS A 184 8.99 1.91 10.21
C CYS A 184 8.69 1.22 11.56
N MET A 185 7.56 1.60 12.13
CA MET A 185 6.93 0.94 13.27
C MET A 185 5.45 0.75 12.98
N THR A 186 4.93 -0.43 13.24
CA THR A 186 3.52 -0.77 13.05
C THR A 186 2.80 -0.83 14.40
N SER A 187 1.64 -0.19 14.46
CA SER A 187 0.67 -0.39 15.53
C SER A 187 -0.59 -1.03 14.95
N ILE A 188 -1.07 -2.09 15.60
CA ILE A 188 -2.33 -2.77 15.23
C ILE A 188 -3.54 -2.11 15.89
N SER A 189 -3.42 -0.88 16.35
CA SER A 189 -4.46 -0.19 17.10
C SER A 189 -5.78 -0.04 16.34
N GLY A 190 -5.73 0.15 15.02
CA GLY A 190 -6.95 0.19 14.20
C GLY A 190 -7.71 -1.14 14.21
N GLU A 191 -7.01 -2.26 14.06
CA GLU A 191 -7.60 -3.60 14.13
C GLU A 191 -8.13 -3.93 15.53
N LEU A 192 -7.39 -3.53 16.58
CA LEU A 192 -7.86 -3.71 17.97
C LEU A 192 -9.13 -2.90 18.23
N LEU A 193 -9.19 -1.65 17.78
CA LEU A 193 -10.39 -0.83 17.92
C LEU A 193 -11.58 -1.43 17.17
N ASP A 194 -11.37 -1.93 15.96
CA ASP A 194 -12.41 -2.64 15.19
C ASP A 194 -12.89 -3.89 15.93
N ALA A 195 -11.97 -4.71 16.43
CA ALA A 195 -12.30 -5.91 17.19
C ALA A 195 -13.08 -5.58 18.48
N VAL A 196 -12.67 -4.55 19.21
CA VAL A 196 -13.39 -4.09 20.42
C VAL A 196 -14.80 -3.60 20.06
N THR A 197 -14.93 -2.85 18.98
CA THR A 197 -16.20 -2.27 18.53
C THR A 197 -17.21 -3.33 18.09
N HIS A 198 -16.77 -4.42 17.45
CA HIS A 198 -17.69 -5.36 16.79
C HIS A 198 -17.68 -6.77 17.37
N HIS A 199 -16.59 -7.20 18.06
CA HIS A 199 -16.35 -8.61 18.36
C HIS A 199 -16.06 -8.89 19.84
N THR A 200 -16.38 -7.95 20.74
CA THR A 200 -16.20 -8.13 22.19
C THR A 200 -17.49 -7.96 22.95
N ILE A 201 -17.46 -8.33 24.26
CA ILE A 201 -18.62 -8.18 25.15
C ILE A 201 -19.05 -6.70 25.34
N ILE A 202 -18.15 -5.75 25.09
CA ILE A 202 -18.48 -4.31 25.23
C ILE A 202 -19.00 -3.70 23.92
N ALA A 203 -19.09 -4.46 22.84
CA ALA A 203 -19.56 -3.97 21.55
C ALA A 203 -20.93 -3.28 21.62
N GLU A 204 -21.87 -3.87 22.37
CA GLU A 204 -23.19 -3.27 22.63
C GLU A 204 -23.07 -1.93 23.40
N ALA A 205 -22.19 -1.84 24.38
CA ALA A 205 -22.00 -0.63 25.18
C ALA A 205 -21.43 0.55 24.37
N VAL A 206 -20.62 0.27 23.34
CA VAL A 206 -20.08 1.27 22.41
C VAL A 206 -20.95 1.47 21.18
N GLY A 207 -22.13 0.83 21.12
CA GLY A 207 -23.12 0.98 20.05
C GLY A 207 -22.63 0.54 18.67
N HIS A 208 -21.66 -0.36 18.58
CA HIS A 208 -21.01 -0.83 17.35
C HIS A 208 -20.48 0.30 16.42
N SER A 209 -20.25 1.49 16.96
CA SER A 209 -19.90 2.68 16.17
C SER A 209 -18.64 3.41 16.63
N PHE A 210 -17.94 2.89 17.63
CA PHE A 210 -16.80 3.56 18.25
C PHE A 210 -15.71 3.97 17.23
N VAL A 211 -15.42 3.11 16.25
CA VAL A 211 -14.40 3.38 15.20
C VAL A 211 -14.90 4.34 14.11
N ASN A 212 -16.23 4.45 13.97
CA ASN A 212 -16.89 5.24 12.94
C ASN A 212 -17.67 6.43 13.53
N ALA A 213 -17.31 6.85 14.75
CA ALA A 213 -17.96 7.99 15.39
C ALA A 213 -17.68 9.27 14.57
N ASP A 214 -18.73 10.01 14.28
CA ASP A 214 -18.66 11.30 13.58
C ASP A 214 -18.13 12.41 14.50
N GLU A 215 -18.06 12.17 15.79
CA GLU A 215 -17.63 13.11 16.81
C GLU A 215 -16.29 12.69 17.42
N TYR A 216 -15.38 13.66 17.56
CA TYR A 216 -14.10 13.50 18.25
C TYR A 216 -14.01 14.49 19.39
N ASP A 217 -13.95 13.97 20.61
CA ASP A 217 -13.68 14.78 21.81
C ASP A 217 -12.20 14.75 22.18
N SER A 218 -11.51 15.87 21.92
CA SER A 218 -10.09 15.99 22.14
C SER A 218 -9.68 15.93 23.62
N GLU A 219 -10.56 16.30 24.56
CA GLU A 219 -10.23 16.29 25.98
C GLU A 219 -10.26 14.87 26.53
N TYR A 220 -11.23 14.05 26.14
CA TYR A 220 -11.25 12.63 26.50
C TYR A 220 -10.07 11.88 25.86
N ALA A 221 -9.75 12.17 24.59
CA ALA A 221 -8.60 11.56 23.95
C ALA A 221 -7.27 11.91 24.63
N LYS A 222 -7.09 13.18 25.05
CA LYS A 222 -5.92 13.63 25.82
C LYS A 222 -5.87 13.01 27.22
N ALA A 223 -7.02 12.85 27.87
CA ALA A 223 -7.10 12.19 29.17
C ALA A 223 -6.62 10.74 29.09
N GLY A 224 -7.16 9.95 28.14
CA GLY A 224 -6.76 8.56 27.94
C GLY A 224 -5.31 8.37 27.50
N ALA A 225 -4.71 9.36 26.82
CA ALA A 225 -3.30 9.30 26.43
C ALA A 225 -2.32 9.61 27.57
N ARG A 226 -2.80 10.09 28.74
CA ARG A 226 -1.98 10.40 29.92
C ARG A 226 -1.95 9.28 30.96
N GLU A 227 -2.89 8.34 30.89
CA GLU A 227 -2.96 7.14 31.72
C GLU A 227 -2.17 5.97 31.12
#